data_26d84a4a418ee922e1d6a1d270b6e267
#
_entry.id   26d84a4a418ee922e1d6a1d270b6e267
#
_cell.length_a   1.000
_cell.length_b   1.000
_cell.length_c   1.000
_cell.angle_alpha   90.00
_cell.angle_beta   90.00
_cell.angle_gamma   90.00
#
_symmetry.space_group_name_H-M   'P 1'
#
loop_
_entity.id
_entity.type
_entity.pdbx_description
1 polymer ?
#
loop_
_entity_poly.entity_id
_entity_poly.type
_entity_poly.pdbx_seq_one_letter_code
_entity_poly.pdbx_strand_id
1 'polypeptide(L)'
;KRAEAMRAALAIWAPDAVVLDFPAWDCLPYDRMSPNPEISSRRMATLAALADGVKGAFVVLTTLNAATQRIPAREVVQRSSFRAVVGERVDEGRMRGFLARMGFSSVSTVAEPGDYAIRGGIVDIYPPGPGGPVRLDFFGDVLDGARRFDAGSQRTIEKLNRIEFAPVSEVVLDEAGITRFRQSYRAEFGAAGLDDPLYEAVSAGRKHQGLEHWLPFFHERLETLFDYLPSASVVLDEQVTPMRLSRWSAIDDAYDARAEAMAAKGRLDTVYKPVAPDLLYLDDAAWEAAVAPHRVIQLSSLAQSPGPGVLDAGARIGRSFAPERQQENVSLFGALSDHVKKLLQE
;
A
#
# COMPACT_ATOMS: atom_id res chain seq x y z
N LYS A 1 -4.48 10.95 10.53
CA LYS A 1 -4.40 11.45 11.92
C LYS A 1 -4.03 10.37 12.95
N ARG A 2 -4.87 9.31 13.17
CA ARG A 2 -4.57 8.26 14.19
C ARG A 2 -3.31 7.45 13.83
N ALA A 3 -3.16 7.00 12.60
CA ALA A 3 -1.98 6.29 12.14
C ALA A 3 -0.68 7.14 12.29
N GLU A 4 -0.74 8.42 12.02
CA GLU A 4 0.39 9.35 12.21
C GLU A 4 0.75 9.50 13.69
N ALA A 5 -0.26 9.63 14.57
CA ALA A 5 -0.02 9.70 16.00
C ALA A 5 0.60 8.40 16.53
N MET A 6 0.14 7.25 16.04
CA MET A 6 0.71 5.95 16.40
C MET A 6 2.14 5.78 15.89
N ARG A 7 2.42 6.25 14.67
CA ARG A 7 3.80 6.29 14.14
C ARG A 7 4.72 7.14 15.00
N ALA A 8 4.27 8.35 15.39
CA ALA A 8 5.05 9.24 16.26
C ALA A 8 5.30 8.59 17.63
N ALA A 9 4.30 7.89 18.19
CA ALA A 9 4.46 7.15 19.43
C ALA A 9 5.45 5.99 19.29
N LEU A 10 5.36 5.20 18.21
CA LEU A 10 6.29 4.10 17.94
C LEU A 10 7.74 4.60 17.78
N ALA A 11 7.96 5.74 17.15
CA ALA A 11 9.29 6.34 17.02
C ALA A 11 9.92 6.71 18.37
N ILE A 12 9.10 6.99 19.39
CA ILE A 12 9.55 7.32 20.75
C ILE A 12 9.73 6.05 21.60
N TRP A 13 8.71 5.16 21.58
CA TRP A 13 8.61 4.03 22.51
C TRP A 13 9.24 2.74 21.99
N ALA A 14 9.42 2.63 20.68
CA ALA A 14 10.04 1.47 20.03
C ALA A 14 10.94 1.91 18.86
N PRO A 15 12.00 2.70 19.13
CA PRO A 15 12.85 3.31 18.10
C PRO A 15 13.59 2.28 17.24
N ASP A 16 13.81 1.08 17.76
CA ASP A 16 14.49 -0.01 17.06
C ASP A 16 13.55 -0.85 16.20
N ALA A 17 12.23 -0.63 16.29
CA ALA A 17 11.24 -1.37 15.49
C ALA A 17 11.11 -0.77 14.09
N VAL A 18 11.14 -1.62 13.08
CA VAL A 18 10.84 -1.22 11.70
C VAL A 18 9.35 -0.96 11.57
N VAL A 19 8.97 0.26 11.20
CA VAL A 19 7.55 0.61 10.96
C VAL A 19 7.29 0.58 9.46
N LEU A 20 6.46 -0.36 9.02
CA LEU A 20 6.01 -0.50 7.65
C LEU A 20 4.60 0.08 7.50
N ASP A 21 4.39 0.89 6.47
CA ASP A 21 3.10 1.49 6.16
C ASP A 21 2.35 0.70 5.11
N PHE A 22 1.12 0.34 5.43
CA PHE A 22 0.21 -0.24 4.46
C PHE A 22 -1.08 0.61 4.39
N PRO A 23 -1.08 1.69 3.58
CA PRO A 23 -2.22 2.60 3.47
C PRO A 23 -3.38 1.99 2.68
N ALA A 24 -4.60 2.50 2.88
CA ALA A 24 -5.71 2.22 1.98
C ALA A 24 -5.51 2.92 0.63
N TRP A 25 -6.17 2.40 -0.42
CA TRP A 25 -6.38 3.18 -1.62
C TRP A 25 -7.14 4.47 -1.29
N ASP A 26 -6.77 5.55 -1.95
CA ASP A 26 -7.37 6.88 -1.80
C ASP A 26 -8.53 7.14 -2.77
N CYS A 27 -8.98 6.11 -3.48
CA CYS A 27 -10.19 6.10 -4.29
C CYS A 27 -11.33 5.33 -3.59
N LEU A 28 -12.56 5.60 -4.01
CA LEU A 28 -13.74 4.89 -3.51
C LEU A 28 -13.81 3.47 -4.10
N PRO A 29 -14.50 2.54 -3.43
CA PRO A 29 -14.81 1.24 -4.02
C PRO A 29 -15.56 1.44 -5.36
N TYR A 30 -15.15 0.66 -6.37
CA TYR A 30 -15.77 0.70 -7.72
C TYR A 30 -15.72 2.09 -8.39
N ASP A 31 -14.73 2.92 -8.03
CA ASP A 31 -14.47 4.18 -8.72
C ASP A 31 -13.85 3.90 -10.11
N ARG A 32 -13.86 4.91 -10.96
CA ARG A 32 -13.13 4.89 -12.24
C ARG A 32 -11.69 5.38 -12.12
N MET A 33 -11.29 5.77 -10.92
CA MET A 33 -9.96 6.29 -10.64
C MET A 33 -9.05 5.20 -10.10
N SER A 34 -7.82 5.18 -10.56
CA SER A 34 -6.75 4.40 -9.94
C SER A 34 -6.30 5.06 -8.63
N PRO A 35 -5.80 4.30 -7.66
CA PRO A 35 -5.12 4.86 -6.51
C PRO A 35 -3.94 5.73 -6.93
N ASN A 36 -3.62 6.74 -6.11
CA ASN A 36 -2.44 7.56 -6.32
C ASN A 36 -1.18 6.67 -6.41
N PRO A 37 -0.28 6.90 -7.39
CA PRO A 37 0.95 6.11 -7.54
C PRO A 37 1.81 6.05 -6.28
N GLU A 38 1.87 7.11 -5.47
CA GLU A 38 2.57 7.09 -4.19
C GLU A 38 1.95 6.09 -3.20
N ILE A 39 0.61 6.04 -3.12
CA ILE A 39 -0.12 5.08 -2.28
C ILE A 39 0.18 3.65 -2.74
N SER A 40 0.05 3.38 -4.04
CA SER A 40 0.36 2.06 -4.62
C SER A 40 1.80 1.66 -4.37
N SER A 41 2.75 2.58 -4.55
CA SER A 41 4.17 2.35 -4.29
C SER A 41 4.44 2.00 -2.82
N ARG A 42 3.82 2.72 -1.87
CA ARG A 42 3.98 2.43 -0.41
C ARG A 42 3.42 1.06 -0.05
N ARG A 43 2.27 0.68 -0.61
CA ARG A 43 1.69 -0.65 -0.42
C ARG A 43 2.62 -1.73 -0.96
N MET A 44 3.08 -1.58 -2.21
CA MET A 44 3.99 -2.55 -2.83
C MET A 44 5.33 -2.66 -2.11
N ALA A 45 5.89 -1.54 -1.61
CA ALA A 45 7.10 -1.57 -0.78
C ALA A 45 6.91 -2.39 0.50
N THR A 46 5.77 -2.22 1.17
CA THR A 46 5.44 -3.02 2.37
C THR A 46 5.24 -4.49 2.03
N LEU A 47 4.48 -4.81 0.97
CA LEU A 47 4.27 -6.20 0.55
C LEU A 47 5.58 -6.89 0.15
N ALA A 48 6.47 -6.19 -0.57
CA ALA A 48 7.78 -6.72 -0.94
C ALA A 48 8.65 -6.98 0.30
N ALA A 49 8.72 -6.02 1.23
CA ALA A 49 9.46 -6.19 2.48
C ALA A 49 8.95 -7.38 3.31
N LEU A 50 7.62 -7.54 3.41
CA LEU A 50 7.00 -8.69 4.10
C LEU A 50 7.25 -10.00 3.36
N ALA A 51 7.24 -9.98 2.02
CA ALA A 51 7.49 -11.16 1.19
C ALA A 51 8.93 -11.66 1.33
N ASP A 52 9.90 -10.75 1.41
CA ASP A 52 11.33 -11.06 1.59
C ASP A 52 11.70 -11.40 3.04
N GLY A 53 10.83 -11.10 3.99
CA GLY A 53 11.04 -11.33 5.42
C GLY A 53 11.76 -10.16 6.11
N VAL A 54 11.04 -9.47 6.98
CA VAL A 54 11.59 -8.36 7.78
C VAL A 54 12.43 -8.91 8.93
N LYS A 55 13.65 -8.40 9.07
CA LYS A 55 14.53 -8.78 10.19
C LYS A 55 14.27 -7.93 11.43
N GLY A 56 14.28 -8.56 12.59
CA GLY A 56 14.09 -7.88 13.88
C GLY A 56 12.62 -7.61 14.20
N ALA A 57 12.39 -6.74 15.17
CA ALA A 57 11.04 -6.33 15.56
C ALA A 57 10.47 -5.37 14.52
N PHE A 58 9.23 -5.58 14.11
CA PHE A 58 8.56 -4.69 13.17
C PHE A 58 7.07 -4.53 13.49
N VAL A 59 6.50 -3.46 12.99
CA VAL A 59 5.07 -3.14 13.08
C VAL A 59 4.57 -2.77 11.68
N VAL A 60 3.49 -3.40 11.25
CA VAL A 60 2.74 -2.94 10.07
C VAL A 60 1.63 -2.01 10.53
N LEU A 61 1.75 -0.75 10.16
CA LEU A 61 0.75 0.26 10.46
C LEU A 61 -0.22 0.40 9.28
N THR A 62 -1.48 0.06 9.52
CA THR A 62 -2.50 0.01 8.49
C THR A 62 -3.82 0.65 8.94
N THR A 63 -4.79 0.67 8.05
CA THR A 63 -6.16 1.11 8.32
C THR A 63 -7.13 -0.02 8.06
N LEU A 64 -8.33 0.06 8.62
CA LEU A 64 -9.39 -0.92 8.37
C LEU A 64 -9.65 -1.10 6.86
N ASN A 65 -9.75 0.00 6.11
CA ASN A 65 -10.00 -0.04 4.67
C ASN A 65 -8.90 -0.78 3.88
N ALA A 66 -7.64 -0.69 4.32
CA ALA A 66 -6.55 -1.43 3.70
C ALA A 66 -6.54 -2.89 4.13
N ALA A 67 -6.77 -3.17 5.42
CA ALA A 67 -6.74 -4.53 5.97
C ALA A 67 -7.92 -5.41 5.49
N THR A 68 -9.05 -4.80 5.12
CA THR A 68 -10.20 -5.52 4.52
C THR A 68 -10.04 -5.77 3.02
N GLN A 69 -9.02 -5.22 2.37
CA GLN A 69 -8.80 -5.41 0.95
C GLN A 69 -7.90 -6.62 0.69
N ARG A 70 -8.29 -7.45 -0.30
CA ARG A 70 -7.45 -8.53 -0.80
C ARG A 70 -6.30 -7.97 -1.62
N ILE A 71 -5.18 -8.67 -1.61
CA ILE A 71 -3.90 -8.23 -2.19
C ILE A 71 -3.29 -9.36 -3.01
N PRO A 72 -2.33 -9.07 -3.90
CA PRO A 72 -1.60 -10.11 -4.63
C PRO A 72 -0.96 -11.12 -3.69
N ALA A 73 -0.92 -12.38 -4.08
CA ALA A 73 -0.26 -13.43 -3.31
C ALA A 73 1.25 -13.14 -3.17
N ARG A 74 1.83 -13.54 -2.03
CA ARG A 74 3.25 -13.32 -1.68
C ARG A 74 4.20 -13.75 -2.80
N GLU A 75 3.96 -14.91 -3.41
CA GLU A 75 4.80 -15.44 -4.48
C GLU A 75 4.77 -14.56 -5.75
N VAL A 76 3.64 -13.89 -6.00
CA VAL A 76 3.52 -12.97 -7.13
C VAL A 76 4.41 -11.75 -6.89
N VAL A 77 4.36 -11.17 -5.69
CA VAL A 77 5.18 -10.02 -5.32
C VAL A 77 6.67 -10.37 -5.40
N GLN A 78 7.09 -11.52 -4.88
CA GLN A 78 8.48 -11.99 -4.93
C GLN A 78 9.00 -12.17 -6.37
N ARG A 79 8.20 -12.79 -7.25
CA ARG A 79 8.57 -13.01 -8.66
C ARG A 79 8.56 -11.73 -9.48
N SER A 80 7.81 -10.74 -9.06
CA SER A 80 7.67 -9.46 -9.75
C SER A 80 8.70 -8.42 -9.33
N SER A 81 9.69 -8.77 -8.52
CA SER A 81 10.80 -7.90 -8.16
C SER A 81 11.94 -8.01 -9.19
N PHE A 82 12.56 -6.88 -9.51
CA PHE A 82 13.74 -6.83 -10.36
C PHE A 82 15.00 -6.74 -9.50
N ARG A 83 15.98 -7.58 -9.80
CA ARG A 83 17.27 -7.61 -9.08
C ARG A 83 18.42 -7.58 -10.09
N ALA A 84 19.44 -6.79 -9.79
CA ALA A 84 20.70 -6.80 -10.54
C ALA A 84 21.87 -6.39 -9.65
N VAL A 85 23.06 -6.83 -10.02
CA VAL A 85 24.34 -6.54 -9.35
C VAL A 85 25.24 -5.76 -10.31
N VAL A 86 25.95 -4.77 -9.79
CA VAL A 86 26.93 -4.01 -10.59
C VAL A 86 28.01 -4.95 -11.10
N GLY A 87 28.32 -4.87 -12.39
CA GLY A 87 29.19 -5.78 -13.12
C GLY A 87 28.47 -6.91 -13.87
N GLU A 88 27.19 -7.13 -13.61
CA GLU A 88 26.40 -8.14 -14.33
C GLU A 88 25.81 -7.63 -15.64
N ARG A 89 25.52 -8.56 -16.55
CA ARG A 89 24.78 -8.25 -17.77
C ARG A 89 23.30 -8.10 -17.48
N VAL A 90 22.74 -6.99 -17.91
CA VAL A 90 21.33 -6.65 -17.79
C VAL A 90 20.81 -6.21 -19.15
N ASP A 91 19.95 -7.01 -19.75
CA ASP A 91 19.29 -6.65 -21.00
C ASP A 91 18.39 -5.43 -20.82
N GLU A 92 18.71 -4.33 -21.51
CA GLU A 92 17.96 -3.06 -21.41
C GLU A 92 16.50 -3.23 -21.86
N GLY A 93 16.25 -4.02 -22.91
CA GLY A 93 14.91 -4.29 -23.40
C GLY A 93 14.06 -5.04 -22.36
N ARG A 94 14.67 -6.03 -21.69
CA ARG A 94 14.06 -6.76 -20.59
C ARG A 94 13.73 -5.83 -19.42
N MET A 95 14.64 -4.92 -19.06
CA MET A 95 14.42 -3.94 -18.00
C MET A 95 13.32 -2.94 -18.36
N ARG A 96 13.31 -2.39 -19.58
CA ARG A 96 12.22 -1.52 -20.07
C ARG A 96 10.87 -2.23 -20.01
N GLY A 97 10.83 -3.47 -20.51
CA GLY A 97 9.63 -4.31 -20.45
C GLY A 97 9.18 -4.58 -19.03
N PHE A 98 10.12 -4.82 -18.10
CA PHE A 98 9.82 -4.94 -16.68
C PHE A 98 9.18 -3.65 -16.12
N LEU A 99 9.83 -2.51 -16.29
CA LEU A 99 9.34 -1.24 -15.76
C LEU A 99 7.93 -0.91 -16.25
N ALA A 100 7.67 -1.11 -17.55
CA ALA A 100 6.34 -0.88 -18.13
C ALA A 100 5.26 -1.82 -17.54
N ARG A 101 5.58 -3.13 -17.43
CA ARG A 101 4.63 -4.12 -16.88
C ARG A 101 4.38 -3.96 -15.37
N MET A 102 5.40 -3.51 -14.63
CA MET A 102 5.34 -3.37 -13.16
C MET A 102 4.78 -2.02 -12.70
N GLY A 103 4.25 -1.25 -13.61
CA GLY A 103 3.51 -0.06 -13.27
C GLY A 103 4.31 1.23 -13.27
N PHE A 104 5.59 1.22 -13.62
CA PHE A 104 6.38 2.45 -13.71
C PHE A 104 5.94 3.34 -14.89
N SER A 105 6.06 4.65 -14.70
CA SER A 105 5.71 5.67 -15.68
C SER A 105 6.96 6.27 -16.32
N SER A 106 7.00 6.32 -17.66
CA SER A 106 8.12 6.93 -18.39
C SER A 106 7.97 8.46 -18.37
N VAL A 107 8.99 9.14 -17.84
CA VAL A 107 9.04 10.59 -17.69
C VAL A 107 10.34 11.17 -18.26
N SER A 108 10.41 12.49 -18.45
CA SER A 108 11.66 13.16 -18.86
C SER A 108 12.65 13.32 -17.70
N THR A 109 12.15 13.51 -16.49
CA THR A 109 12.94 13.65 -15.26
C THR A 109 12.21 12.98 -14.12
N VAL A 110 12.92 12.10 -13.42
CA VAL A 110 12.38 11.34 -12.30
C VAL A 110 12.22 12.24 -11.08
N ALA A 111 11.02 12.31 -10.52
CA ALA A 111 10.66 13.13 -9.37
C ALA A 111 9.90 12.39 -8.27
N GLU A 112 9.08 11.39 -8.64
CA GLU A 112 8.17 10.71 -7.71
C GLU A 112 8.35 9.18 -7.76
N PRO A 113 8.00 8.44 -6.69
CA PRO A 113 8.00 6.99 -6.70
C PRO A 113 7.15 6.42 -7.85
N GLY A 114 7.74 5.50 -8.62
CA GLY A 114 7.13 4.94 -9.83
C GLY A 114 7.55 5.59 -11.12
N ASP A 115 8.32 6.67 -11.10
CA ASP A 115 8.91 7.27 -12.29
C ASP A 115 10.13 6.50 -12.79
N TYR A 116 10.34 6.49 -14.12
CA TYR A 116 11.62 6.16 -14.72
C TYR A 116 11.92 7.02 -15.95
N ALA A 117 13.20 7.27 -16.19
CA ALA A 117 13.70 7.99 -17.35
C ALA A 117 14.90 7.26 -17.95
N ILE A 118 14.97 7.17 -19.29
CA ILE A 118 16.08 6.53 -20.00
C ILE A 118 16.71 7.54 -20.94
N ARG A 119 18.02 7.73 -20.80
CA ARG A 119 18.80 8.71 -21.57
C ARG A 119 20.14 8.10 -21.97
N GLY A 120 20.21 7.57 -23.19
CA GLY A 120 21.39 6.82 -23.63
C GLY A 120 21.65 5.59 -22.73
N GLY A 121 22.86 5.45 -22.23
CA GLY A 121 23.23 4.38 -21.28
C GLY A 121 22.88 4.68 -19.81
N ILE A 122 22.05 5.68 -19.54
CA ILE A 122 21.64 6.03 -18.17
C ILE A 122 20.15 5.74 -17.98
N VAL A 123 19.83 5.04 -16.91
CA VAL A 123 18.44 4.77 -16.49
C VAL A 123 18.23 5.29 -15.07
N ASP A 124 17.39 6.28 -14.95
CA ASP A 124 16.94 6.78 -13.66
C ASP A 124 15.62 6.09 -13.30
N ILE A 125 15.50 5.59 -12.08
CA ILE A 125 14.31 4.90 -11.59
C ILE A 125 14.04 5.39 -10.17
N TYR A 126 12.77 5.68 -9.85
CA TYR A 126 12.34 5.91 -8.49
C TYR A 126 11.54 4.69 -8.00
N PRO A 127 12.21 3.71 -7.35
CA PRO A 127 11.51 2.52 -6.88
C PRO A 127 10.56 2.83 -5.72
N PRO A 128 9.57 1.96 -5.47
CA PRO A 128 8.77 2.01 -4.25
C PRO A 128 9.65 1.88 -2.99
N GLY A 129 9.25 2.59 -1.94
CA GLY A 129 9.91 2.48 -0.64
C GLY A 129 10.79 3.67 -0.27
N PRO A 130 11.45 3.62 0.90
CA PRO A 130 12.11 4.78 1.50
C PRO A 130 13.49 5.09 0.90
N GLY A 131 13.97 4.31 -0.06
CA GLY A 131 15.33 4.40 -0.56
C GLY A 131 15.61 5.61 -1.48
N GLY A 132 14.59 6.26 -2.04
CA GLY A 132 14.76 7.32 -3.04
C GLY A 132 15.18 6.80 -4.42
N PRO A 133 15.36 7.72 -5.41
CA PRO A 133 15.64 7.35 -6.77
C PRO A 133 17.07 6.84 -6.96
N VAL A 134 17.22 5.94 -7.95
CA VAL A 134 18.47 5.27 -8.30
C VAL A 134 18.80 5.56 -9.76
N ARG A 135 20.04 5.92 -10.01
CA ARG A 135 20.64 6.06 -11.36
C ARG A 135 21.51 4.87 -11.66
N LEU A 136 21.23 4.23 -12.78
CA LEU A 136 21.95 3.09 -13.31
C LEU A 136 22.76 3.55 -14.52
N ASP A 137 24.04 3.24 -14.54
CA ASP A 137 24.92 3.53 -15.65
C ASP A 137 25.20 2.21 -16.37
N PHE A 138 24.95 2.17 -17.67
CA PHE A 138 25.17 1.02 -18.52
C PHE A 138 26.32 1.25 -19.50
N PHE A 139 27.19 0.27 -19.63
CA PHE A 139 28.14 0.18 -20.73
C PHE A 139 27.79 -1.03 -21.63
N GLY A 140 27.12 -0.74 -22.74
CA GLY A 140 26.47 -1.78 -23.52
C GLY A 140 25.35 -2.47 -22.72
N ASP A 141 25.49 -3.79 -22.56
CA ASP A 141 24.55 -4.62 -21.78
C ASP A 141 25.02 -4.89 -20.34
N VAL A 142 26.09 -4.23 -19.87
CA VAL A 142 26.63 -4.40 -18.52
C VAL A 142 26.18 -3.22 -17.64
N LEU A 143 25.65 -3.52 -16.46
CA LEU A 143 25.41 -2.53 -15.41
C LEU A 143 26.76 -2.11 -14.81
N ASP A 144 27.35 -1.02 -15.30
CA ASP A 144 28.68 -0.54 -14.91
C ASP A 144 28.64 0.19 -13.55
N GLY A 145 27.51 0.81 -13.20
CA GLY A 145 27.34 1.51 -11.94
C GLY A 145 25.90 1.68 -11.52
N ALA A 146 25.71 1.74 -10.21
CA ALA A 146 24.43 2.11 -9.61
C ALA A 146 24.65 3.11 -8.47
N ARG A 147 23.80 4.14 -8.38
CA ARG A 147 23.91 5.16 -7.35
C ARG A 147 22.54 5.72 -6.97
N ARG A 148 22.35 5.97 -5.70
CA ARG A 148 21.21 6.72 -5.19
C ARG A 148 21.44 8.20 -5.40
N PHE A 149 20.41 8.95 -5.74
CA PHE A 149 20.49 10.39 -5.93
C PHE A 149 19.28 11.10 -5.29
N ASP A 150 19.43 12.39 -5.04
CA ASP A 150 18.34 13.25 -4.54
C ASP A 150 17.48 13.74 -5.69
N ALA A 151 16.16 13.49 -5.62
CA ALA A 151 15.23 13.79 -6.70
C ALA A 151 15.17 15.29 -7.03
N GLY A 152 15.26 16.17 -6.01
CA GLY A 152 15.18 17.63 -6.19
C GLY A 152 16.45 18.21 -6.79
N SER A 153 17.62 17.88 -6.25
CA SER A 153 18.92 18.41 -6.69
C SER A 153 19.59 17.58 -7.79
N GLN A 154 19.12 16.37 -8.06
CA GLN A 154 19.69 15.38 -8.99
C GLN A 154 21.14 14.96 -8.63
N ARG A 155 21.59 15.23 -7.41
CA ARG A 155 22.94 14.91 -6.95
C ARG A 155 23.03 13.51 -6.37
N THR A 156 24.13 12.83 -6.63
CA THR A 156 24.44 11.51 -6.05
C THR A 156 24.59 11.61 -4.53
N ILE A 157 23.93 10.68 -3.82
CA ILE A 157 24.00 10.52 -2.36
C ILE A 157 24.96 9.41 -2.00
N GLU A 158 24.80 8.21 -2.63
CA GLU A 158 25.62 7.05 -2.34
C GLU A 158 25.77 6.12 -3.56
N LYS A 159 26.81 5.29 -3.56
CA LYS A 159 27.00 4.23 -4.54
C LYS A 159 26.40 2.93 -4.04
N LEU A 160 25.79 2.17 -4.97
CA LEU A 160 25.15 0.89 -4.70
C LEU A 160 25.89 -0.21 -5.45
N ASN A 161 26.07 -1.37 -4.82
CA ASN A 161 26.67 -2.55 -5.48
C ASN A 161 25.59 -3.48 -6.07
N ARG A 162 24.37 -3.37 -5.60
CA ARG A 162 23.19 -4.12 -6.09
C ARG A 162 21.96 -3.24 -6.04
N ILE A 163 21.01 -3.58 -6.88
CA ILE A 163 19.69 -2.92 -6.92
C ILE A 163 18.59 -3.97 -6.81
N GLU A 164 17.50 -3.56 -6.21
CA GLU A 164 16.29 -4.34 -6.10
C GLU A 164 15.08 -3.40 -6.16
N PHE A 165 14.13 -3.71 -7.05
CA PHE A 165 12.93 -2.90 -7.25
C PHE A 165 11.69 -3.77 -7.14
N ALA A 166 10.77 -3.39 -6.26
CA ALA A 166 9.42 -3.94 -6.23
C ALA A 166 8.56 -3.34 -7.36
N PRO A 167 7.47 -4.01 -7.77
CA PRO A 167 6.45 -3.40 -8.61
C PRO A 167 5.88 -2.13 -7.99
N VAL A 168 5.41 -1.21 -8.82
CA VAL A 168 4.67 0.00 -8.36
C VAL A 168 3.17 -0.29 -8.25
N SER A 169 2.67 -1.27 -8.98
CA SER A 169 1.26 -1.63 -9.06
C SER A 169 1.01 -3.03 -8.52
N GLU A 170 -0.14 -3.21 -7.86
CA GLU A 170 -0.66 -4.51 -7.45
C GLU A 170 -1.13 -5.34 -8.65
N VAL A 171 -1.42 -4.68 -9.79
CA VAL A 171 -1.76 -5.33 -11.05
C VAL A 171 -0.52 -5.53 -11.89
N VAL A 172 -0.25 -6.78 -12.28
CA VAL A 172 0.87 -7.16 -13.14
C VAL A 172 0.36 -7.34 -14.57
N LEU A 173 0.77 -6.48 -15.49
CA LEU A 173 0.42 -6.51 -16.92
C LEU A 173 1.43 -7.34 -17.74
N ASP A 174 1.76 -8.53 -17.26
CA ASP A 174 2.52 -9.50 -18.05
C ASP A 174 1.59 -10.37 -18.92
N GLU A 175 2.18 -11.20 -19.76
CA GLU A 175 1.41 -12.06 -20.69
C GLU A 175 0.44 -13.01 -19.95
N ALA A 176 0.89 -13.54 -18.80
CA ALA A 176 0.07 -14.43 -17.97
C ALA A 176 -1.10 -13.68 -17.33
N GLY A 177 -0.84 -12.50 -16.74
CA GLY A 177 -1.86 -11.64 -16.14
C GLY A 177 -2.89 -11.16 -17.17
N ILE A 178 -2.44 -10.70 -18.34
CA ILE A 178 -3.31 -10.29 -19.45
C ILE A 178 -4.19 -11.45 -19.94
N THR A 179 -3.59 -12.64 -20.11
CA THR A 179 -4.33 -13.83 -20.55
C THR A 179 -5.40 -14.20 -19.53
N ARG A 180 -5.04 -14.20 -18.24
CA ARG A 180 -5.98 -14.49 -17.14
C ARG A 180 -7.10 -13.47 -17.09
N PHE A 181 -6.78 -12.19 -17.15
CA PHE A 181 -7.78 -11.12 -17.19
C PHE A 181 -8.77 -11.34 -18.34
N ARG A 182 -8.29 -11.61 -19.55
CA ARG A 182 -9.16 -11.85 -20.72
C ARG A 182 -10.10 -13.04 -20.50
N GLN A 183 -9.61 -14.12 -19.89
CA GLN A 183 -10.41 -15.31 -19.59
C GLN A 183 -11.45 -15.01 -18.51
N SER A 184 -11.05 -14.44 -17.38
CA SER A 184 -11.93 -14.10 -16.26
C SER A 184 -12.99 -13.07 -16.66
N TYR A 185 -12.58 -12.03 -17.40
CA TYR A 185 -13.50 -10.99 -17.88
C TYR A 185 -14.57 -11.54 -18.82
N ARG A 186 -14.20 -12.46 -19.71
CA ARG A 186 -15.17 -13.11 -20.60
C ARG A 186 -16.07 -14.12 -19.88
N ALA A 187 -15.52 -14.83 -18.91
CA ALA A 187 -16.30 -15.77 -18.11
C ALA A 187 -17.36 -15.04 -17.30
N GLU A 188 -17.03 -13.88 -16.73
CA GLU A 188 -17.95 -13.11 -15.88
C GLU A 188 -18.94 -12.28 -16.68
N PHE A 189 -18.49 -11.58 -17.73
CA PHE A 189 -19.29 -10.59 -18.46
C PHE A 189 -19.70 -11.02 -19.87
N GLY A 190 -19.37 -12.25 -20.28
CA GLY A 190 -19.70 -12.79 -21.60
C GLY A 190 -18.87 -12.23 -22.75
N ALA A 191 -19.30 -12.53 -23.99
CA ALA A 191 -18.59 -12.14 -25.21
C ALA A 191 -18.73 -10.64 -25.58
N ALA A 192 -19.44 -9.85 -24.79
CA ALA A 192 -19.76 -8.44 -25.05
C ALA A 192 -18.58 -7.45 -24.83
N GLY A 193 -17.34 -7.92 -24.90
CA GLY A 193 -16.18 -7.16 -24.51
C GLY A 193 -15.36 -6.53 -25.63
N LEU A 194 -15.77 -6.60 -26.90
CA LEU A 194 -14.94 -6.04 -27.99
C LEU A 194 -14.93 -4.51 -28.02
N ASP A 195 -15.96 -3.86 -27.49
CA ASP A 195 -16.09 -2.40 -27.44
C ASP A 195 -15.86 -1.83 -26.03
N ASP A 196 -15.26 -2.61 -25.10
CA ASP A 196 -14.96 -2.18 -23.76
C ASP A 196 -13.54 -1.60 -23.65
N PRO A 197 -13.38 -0.31 -23.40
CA PRO A 197 -12.06 0.35 -23.35
C PRO A 197 -11.09 -0.26 -22.34
N LEU A 198 -11.60 -0.78 -21.21
CA LEU A 198 -10.78 -1.50 -20.23
C LEU A 198 -10.25 -2.81 -20.84
N TYR A 199 -11.16 -3.62 -21.42
CA TYR A 199 -10.78 -4.89 -22.03
C TYR A 199 -9.79 -4.72 -23.17
N GLU A 200 -10.00 -3.72 -24.03
CA GLU A 200 -9.09 -3.38 -25.14
C GLU A 200 -7.71 -2.93 -24.62
N ALA A 201 -7.70 -1.99 -23.66
CA ALA A 201 -6.46 -1.47 -23.11
C ALA A 201 -5.63 -2.58 -22.48
N VAL A 202 -6.21 -3.38 -21.58
CA VAL A 202 -5.53 -4.49 -20.92
C VAL A 202 -5.09 -5.56 -21.92
N SER A 203 -5.95 -5.90 -22.90
CA SER A 203 -5.60 -6.88 -23.94
C SER A 203 -4.41 -6.43 -24.82
N ALA A 204 -4.21 -5.14 -24.95
CA ALA A 204 -3.06 -4.53 -25.64
C ALA A 204 -1.85 -4.28 -24.72
N GLY A 205 -1.89 -4.75 -23.46
CA GLY A 205 -0.83 -4.53 -22.47
C GLY A 205 -0.73 -3.08 -21.99
N ARG A 206 -1.78 -2.29 -22.13
CA ARG A 206 -1.83 -0.89 -21.70
C ARG A 206 -2.61 -0.73 -20.40
N LYS A 207 -2.13 0.17 -19.53
CA LYS A 207 -2.86 0.56 -18.34
C LYS A 207 -4.18 1.24 -18.70
N HIS A 208 -5.19 1.02 -17.89
CA HIS A 208 -6.47 1.71 -17.94
C HIS A 208 -6.73 2.31 -16.56
N GLN A 209 -7.33 3.50 -16.52
CA GLN A 209 -7.68 4.17 -15.28
C GLN A 209 -8.67 3.30 -14.46
N GLY A 210 -8.39 3.08 -13.17
CA GLY A 210 -9.22 2.28 -12.27
C GLY A 210 -9.11 0.77 -12.44
N LEU A 211 -8.12 0.28 -13.21
CA LEU A 211 -7.98 -1.16 -13.50
C LEU A 211 -7.74 -2.00 -12.23
N GLU A 212 -7.32 -1.39 -11.13
CA GLU A 212 -7.08 -2.03 -9.84
C GLU A 212 -8.35 -2.66 -9.25
N HIS A 213 -9.54 -2.13 -9.60
CA HIS A 213 -10.81 -2.71 -9.17
C HIS A 213 -11.12 -4.07 -9.79
N TRP A 214 -10.38 -4.47 -10.83
CA TRP A 214 -10.43 -5.83 -11.42
C TRP A 214 -9.24 -6.69 -11.02
N LEU A 215 -8.55 -6.35 -9.93
CA LEU A 215 -7.39 -7.10 -9.40
C LEU A 215 -7.61 -8.63 -9.36
N PRO A 216 -8.79 -9.16 -8.95
CA PRO A 216 -9.04 -10.59 -8.94
C PRO A 216 -8.88 -11.27 -10.29
N PHE A 217 -9.07 -10.55 -11.40
CA PHE A 217 -8.98 -11.12 -12.75
C PHE A 217 -7.53 -11.27 -13.25
N PHE A 218 -6.57 -10.66 -12.58
CA PHE A 218 -5.15 -10.73 -12.95
C PHE A 218 -4.39 -11.84 -12.21
N HIS A 219 -4.92 -12.32 -11.10
CA HIS A 219 -4.25 -13.26 -10.21
C HIS A 219 -5.01 -14.58 -10.10
N GLU A 220 -4.27 -15.70 -9.89
CA GLU A 220 -4.89 -17.01 -9.64
C GLU A 220 -5.62 -17.02 -8.30
N ARG A 221 -5.02 -16.34 -7.33
CA ARG A 221 -5.56 -16.13 -5.99
C ARG A 221 -5.10 -14.78 -5.46
N LEU A 222 -5.89 -14.21 -4.62
CA LEU A 222 -5.51 -13.09 -3.78
C LEU A 222 -5.33 -13.59 -2.34
N GLU A 223 -4.50 -12.91 -1.60
CA GLU A 223 -4.27 -13.12 -0.18
C GLU A 223 -4.82 -11.93 0.62
N THR A 224 -4.77 -12.04 1.94
CA THR A 224 -5.05 -10.97 2.88
C THR A 224 -3.74 -10.44 3.48
N LEU A 225 -3.77 -9.28 4.10
CA LEU A 225 -2.61 -8.80 4.86
C LEU A 225 -2.24 -9.77 6.00
N PHE A 226 -3.22 -10.50 6.54
CA PHE A 226 -3.04 -11.47 7.61
C PHE A 226 -2.25 -12.70 7.14
N ASP A 227 -2.44 -13.15 5.91
CA ASP A 227 -1.66 -14.25 5.30
C ASP A 227 -0.18 -13.88 5.16
N TYR A 228 0.13 -12.59 4.96
CA TYR A 228 1.50 -12.08 4.97
C TYR A 228 2.14 -12.03 6.36
N LEU A 229 1.33 -12.14 7.42
CA LEU A 229 1.73 -11.92 8.80
C LEU A 229 1.31 -13.08 9.74
N PRO A 230 1.53 -14.34 9.39
CA PRO A 230 0.91 -15.50 10.09
C PRO A 230 1.23 -15.59 11.58
N SER A 231 2.33 -14.99 12.03
CA SER A 231 2.76 -15.03 13.43
C SER A 231 2.60 -13.70 14.17
N ALA A 232 2.03 -12.68 13.52
CA ALA A 232 1.88 -11.37 14.13
C ALA A 232 0.70 -11.32 15.10
N SER A 233 0.81 -10.48 16.13
CA SER A 233 -0.36 -10.07 16.90
C SER A 233 -1.11 -8.95 16.16
N VAL A 234 -2.43 -9.02 16.17
CA VAL A 234 -3.31 -8.00 15.58
C VAL A 234 -3.75 -7.06 16.68
N VAL A 235 -3.42 -5.77 16.53
CA VAL A 235 -3.83 -4.73 17.48
C VAL A 235 -4.93 -3.90 16.83
N LEU A 236 -6.12 -3.92 17.44
CA LEU A 236 -7.31 -3.24 16.94
C LEU A 236 -7.59 -1.98 17.75
N ASP A 237 -7.77 -0.87 17.06
CA ASP A 237 -8.31 0.37 17.65
C ASP A 237 -9.79 0.15 18.05
N GLU A 238 -10.26 0.87 19.06
CA GLU A 238 -11.64 0.77 19.56
C GLU A 238 -12.73 0.97 18.50
N GLN A 239 -12.40 1.69 17.42
CA GLN A 239 -13.36 2.00 16.36
C GLN A 239 -13.40 0.94 15.24
N VAL A 240 -12.49 -0.02 15.23
CA VAL A 240 -12.45 -1.02 14.14
C VAL A 240 -13.74 -1.81 14.05
N THR A 241 -14.24 -2.32 15.18
CA THR A 241 -15.46 -3.14 15.20
C THR A 241 -16.70 -2.39 14.68
N PRO A 242 -17.06 -1.19 15.17
CA PRO A 242 -18.23 -0.48 14.64
C PRO A 242 -18.03 -0.01 13.20
N MET A 243 -16.80 0.33 12.78
CA MET A 243 -16.53 0.80 11.43
C MET A 243 -16.52 -0.32 10.39
N ARG A 244 -16.31 -1.57 10.77
CA ARG A 244 -16.26 -2.71 9.86
C ARG A 244 -17.58 -2.91 9.12
N LEU A 245 -18.69 -2.96 9.84
CA LEU A 245 -20.02 -3.11 9.24
C LEU A 245 -20.35 -1.93 8.32
N SER A 246 -20.05 -0.71 8.75
CA SER A 246 -20.24 0.49 7.94
C SER A 246 -19.37 0.47 6.66
N ARG A 247 -18.14 -0.05 6.76
CA ARG A 247 -17.27 -0.20 5.59
C ARG A 247 -17.81 -1.20 4.59
N TRP A 248 -18.31 -2.36 5.05
CA TRP A 248 -18.89 -3.37 4.18
C TRP A 248 -20.15 -2.82 3.49
N SER A 249 -21.08 -2.21 4.23
CA SER A 249 -22.25 -1.56 3.63
C SER A 249 -21.87 -0.55 2.53
N ALA A 250 -20.85 0.28 2.77
CA ALA A 250 -20.41 1.23 1.75
C ALA A 250 -19.82 0.57 0.49
N ILE A 251 -19.23 -0.63 0.62
CA ILE A 251 -18.74 -1.41 -0.52
C ILE A 251 -19.92 -1.99 -1.30
N ASP A 252 -20.90 -2.59 -0.61
CA ASP A 252 -22.10 -3.15 -1.21
C ASP A 252 -22.92 -2.07 -1.92
N ASP A 253 -23.18 -0.92 -1.28
CA ASP A 253 -23.90 0.21 -1.88
C ASP A 253 -23.21 0.69 -3.18
N ALA A 254 -21.87 0.76 -3.16
CA ALA A 254 -21.11 1.16 -4.35
C ALA A 254 -21.14 0.11 -5.46
N TYR A 255 -21.13 -1.18 -5.12
CA TYR A 255 -21.29 -2.29 -6.05
C TYR A 255 -22.67 -2.27 -6.68
N ASP A 256 -23.74 -2.20 -5.86
CA ASP A 256 -25.13 -2.22 -6.30
C ASP A 256 -25.42 -1.07 -7.24
N ALA A 257 -24.94 0.14 -6.94
CA ALA A 257 -25.10 1.28 -7.83
C ALA A 257 -24.46 1.06 -9.22
N ARG A 258 -23.32 0.33 -9.29
CA ARG A 258 -22.68 -0.04 -10.56
C ARG A 258 -23.42 -1.18 -11.28
N ALA A 259 -23.88 -2.17 -10.53
CA ALA A 259 -24.63 -3.30 -11.06
C ALA A 259 -26.00 -2.86 -11.64
N GLU A 260 -26.72 -1.99 -10.93
CA GLU A 260 -27.96 -1.38 -11.41
C GLU A 260 -27.73 -0.54 -12.67
N ALA A 261 -26.68 0.29 -12.70
CA ALA A 261 -26.32 1.06 -13.88
C ALA A 261 -25.96 0.15 -15.07
N MET A 262 -25.32 -0.99 -14.82
CA MET A 262 -25.04 -2.00 -15.84
C MET A 262 -26.32 -2.66 -16.36
N ALA A 263 -27.28 -2.98 -15.48
CA ALA A 263 -28.56 -3.61 -15.86
C ALA A 263 -29.50 -2.66 -16.59
N ALA A 264 -29.50 -1.36 -16.28
CA ALA A 264 -30.39 -0.35 -16.78
C ALA A 264 -30.14 0.07 -18.26
N LYS A 265 -29.07 -0.40 -18.90
CA LYS A 265 -28.58 0.21 -20.14
C LYS A 265 -29.11 -0.25 -21.45
N GLY A 266 -29.43 0.79 -22.28
CA GLY A 266 -29.39 0.78 -23.72
C GLY A 266 -27.97 1.06 -24.28
N ARG A 267 -27.80 0.74 -25.55
CA ARG A 267 -26.55 0.55 -26.36
C ARG A 267 -25.50 1.67 -26.47
N LEU A 268 -25.47 2.74 -25.69
CA LEU A 268 -24.73 3.96 -26.10
C LEU A 268 -23.61 4.44 -25.16
N ASP A 269 -23.36 3.80 -24.01
CA ASP A 269 -22.28 4.24 -23.09
C ASP A 269 -21.40 3.08 -22.61
N THR A 270 -20.11 3.36 -22.42
CA THR A 270 -19.18 2.45 -21.74
C THR A 270 -19.63 2.18 -20.32
N VAL A 271 -20.08 0.94 -20.09
CA VAL A 271 -20.62 0.50 -18.80
C VAL A 271 -19.49 0.01 -17.93
N TYR A 272 -19.39 0.57 -16.72
CA TYR A 272 -18.55 -0.03 -15.69
C TYR A 272 -19.13 -1.40 -15.30
N LYS A 273 -18.32 -2.43 -15.32
CA LYS A 273 -18.69 -3.81 -14.98
C LYS A 273 -18.03 -4.19 -13.67
N PRO A 274 -18.72 -4.07 -12.53
CA PRO A 274 -18.10 -4.30 -11.22
C PRO A 274 -17.84 -5.80 -11.00
N VAL A 275 -16.73 -6.09 -10.33
CA VAL A 275 -16.40 -7.42 -9.83
C VAL A 275 -17.12 -7.64 -8.50
N ALA A 276 -17.59 -8.86 -8.21
CA ALA A 276 -18.28 -9.17 -6.96
C ALA A 276 -17.41 -8.76 -5.73
N PRO A 277 -18.01 -8.13 -4.69
CA PRO A 277 -17.28 -7.54 -3.58
C PRO A 277 -16.39 -8.51 -2.84
N ASP A 278 -16.82 -9.74 -2.61
CA ASP A 278 -16.09 -10.79 -1.88
C ASP A 278 -14.81 -11.26 -2.60
N LEU A 279 -14.70 -11.02 -3.89
CA LEU A 279 -13.47 -11.31 -4.65
C LEU A 279 -12.34 -10.31 -4.35
N LEU A 280 -12.68 -9.07 -3.97
CA LEU A 280 -11.71 -7.99 -3.74
C LEU A 280 -11.65 -7.53 -2.27
N TYR A 281 -12.70 -7.74 -1.50
CA TYR A 281 -12.79 -7.30 -0.12
C TYR A 281 -13.18 -8.45 0.82
N LEU A 282 -12.80 -8.32 2.09
CA LEU A 282 -13.22 -9.23 3.14
C LEU A 282 -14.58 -8.76 3.68
N ASP A 283 -15.58 -9.61 3.59
CA ASP A 283 -16.82 -9.46 4.34
C ASP A 283 -16.59 -9.74 5.84
N ASP A 284 -17.64 -9.69 6.63
CA ASP A 284 -17.56 -9.89 8.07
C ASP A 284 -17.06 -11.30 8.43
N ALA A 285 -17.53 -12.32 7.72
CA ALA A 285 -17.14 -13.71 7.96
C ALA A 285 -15.69 -13.97 7.53
N ALA A 286 -15.28 -13.45 6.38
CA ALA A 286 -13.91 -13.56 5.89
C ALA A 286 -12.91 -12.80 6.78
N TRP A 287 -13.32 -11.63 7.31
CA TRP A 287 -12.52 -10.90 8.30
C TRP A 287 -12.30 -11.71 9.57
N GLU A 288 -13.37 -12.26 10.17
CA GLU A 288 -13.26 -13.08 11.36
C GLU A 288 -12.37 -14.31 11.13
N ALA A 289 -12.54 -14.98 9.98
CA ALA A 289 -11.72 -16.11 9.60
C ALA A 289 -10.23 -15.73 9.44
N ALA A 290 -9.94 -14.57 8.86
CA ALA A 290 -8.58 -14.08 8.65
C ALA A 290 -7.89 -13.69 9.97
N VAL A 291 -8.64 -13.13 10.92
CA VAL A 291 -8.11 -12.65 12.21
C VAL A 291 -8.03 -13.79 13.25
N ALA A 292 -8.90 -14.80 13.18
CA ALA A 292 -9.00 -15.87 14.17
C ALA A 292 -7.68 -16.60 14.50
N PRO A 293 -6.75 -16.84 13.57
CA PRO A 293 -5.46 -17.48 13.87
C PRO A 293 -4.51 -16.60 14.70
N HIS A 294 -4.79 -15.29 14.81
CA HIS A 294 -3.90 -14.33 15.42
C HIS A 294 -4.25 -14.04 16.88
N ARG A 295 -3.23 -13.65 17.66
CA ARG A 295 -3.47 -13.04 18.96
C ARG A 295 -4.04 -11.64 18.74
N VAL A 296 -5.28 -11.42 19.15
CA VAL A 296 -5.95 -10.13 19.04
C VAL A 296 -5.80 -9.34 20.33
N ILE A 297 -5.40 -8.08 20.21
CA ILE A 297 -5.32 -7.09 21.29
C ILE A 297 -6.24 -5.93 20.92
N GLN A 298 -7.28 -5.72 21.71
CA GLN A 298 -8.21 -4.60 21.56
C GLN A 298 -7.73 -3.42 22.39
N LEU A 299 -7.47 -2.27 21.75
CA LEU A 299 -7.21 -1.03 22.49
C LEU A 299 -8.53 -0.38 22.90
N SER A 300 -8.55 0.19 24.11
CA SER A 300 -9.66 0.99 24.61
C SER A 300 -9.12 2.25 25.28
N SER A 301 -9.69 3.40 24.90
CA SER A 301 -9.44 4.67 25.59
C SER A 301 -10.28 4.81 26.87
N LEU A 302 -11.29 3.93 27.05
CA LEU A 302 -12.14 3.89 28.22
C LEU A 302 -11.59 2.86 29.22
N ALA A 303 -11.65 3.24 30.50
CA ALA A 303 -11.30 2.32 31.59
C ALA A 303 -12.20 1.07 31.54
N GLN A 304 -11.57 -0.08 31.50
CA GLN A 304 -12.25 -1.37 31.56
C GLN A 304 -12.22 -1.90 33.01
N SER A 305 -13.26 -2.63 33.37
CA SER A 305 -13.26 -3.32 34.67
C SER A 305 -12.12 -4.32 34.75
N PRO A 306 -11.34 -4.36 35.83
CA PRO A 306 -10.30 -5.35 36.02
C PRO A 306 -10.83 -6.78 35.87
N GLY A 307 -10.16 -7.61 35.08
CA GLY A 307 -10.57 -8.98 34.83
C GLY A 307 -9.54 -9.76 34.01
N PRO A 308 -9.75 -11.06 33.83
CA PRO A 308 -8.88 -11.87 32.99
C PRO A 308 -8.77 -11.30 31.58
N GLY A 309 -7.54 -11.11 31.09
CA GLY A 309 -7.27 -10.56 29.74
C GLY A 309 -7.33 -9.03 29.64
N VAL A 310 -7.66 -8.32 30.71
CA VAL A 310 -7.63 -6.84 30.75
C VAL A 310 -6.29 -6.39 31.32
N LEU A 311 -5.57 -5.54 30.56
CA LEU A 311 -4.31 -4.94 30.97
C LEU A 311 -4.47 -3.41 31.04
N ASP A 312 -4.28 -2.83 32.24
CA ASP A 312 -4.11 -1.38 32.36
C ASP A 312 -2.69 -1.01 31.88
N ALA A 313 -2.61 -0.34 30.73
CA ALA A 313 -1.33 0.13 30.19
C ALA A 313 -0.73 1.31 30.99
N GLY A 314 -1.38 1.75 32.07
CA GLY A 314 -0.93 2.86 32.90
C GLY A 314 -1.07 4.24 32.26
N ALA A 315 -1.77 4.34 31.13
CA ALA A 315 -1.97 5.62 30.46
C ALA A 315 -2.80 6.55 31.32
N ARG A 316 -2.42 7.82 31.36
CA ARG A 316 -3.13 8.88 32.09
C ARG A 316 -3.30 10.08 31.15
N ILE A 317 -4.37 10.82 31.35
CA ILE A 317 -4.59 12.07 30.62
C ILE A 317 -3.53 13.08 31.07
N GLY A 318 -2.68 13.48 30.13
CA GLY A 318 -1.67 14.50 30.37
C GLY A 318 -2.31 15.87 30.68
N ARG A 319 -1.58 16.72 31.42
CA ARG A 319 -2.01 18.08 31.68
C ARG A 319 -2.16 18.86 30.36
N SER A 320 -3.31 19.50 30.16
CA SER A 320 -3.49 20.48 29.10
C SER A 320 -2.95 21.84 29.57
N PHE A 321 -2.13 22.47 28.73
CA PHE A 321 -1.64 23.84 28.94
C PHE A 321 -2.43 24.86 28.10
N ALA A 322 -3.63 24.50 27.63
CA ALA A 322 -4.49 25.40 26.86
C ALA A 322 -4.89 26.67 27.66
N PRO A 323 -5.21 26.58 28.98
CA PRO A 323 -5.49 27.78 29.77
C PRO A 323 -4.33 28.76 29.85
N GLU A 324 -3.10 28.23 29.99
CA GLU A 324 -1.89 29.07 30.07
C GLU A 324 -1.57 29.73 28.73
N ARG A 325 -1.91 29.10 27.60
CA ARG A 325 -1.75 29.70 26.28
C ARG A 325 -2.70 30.87 26.01
N GLN A 326 -3.83 30.93 26.69
CA GLN A 326 -4.84 31.96 26.52
C GLN A 326 -4.61 33.18 27.44
N GLN A 327 -3.66 33.09 28.37
CA GLN A 327 -3.36 34.17 29.34
C GLN A 327 -2.08 34.90 28.88
N GLU A 328 -2.18 36.19 28.55
CA GLU A 328 -1.07 37.00 28.03
C GLU A 328 0.12 37.12 29.00
N ASN A 329 -0.09 36.94 30.32
CA ASN A 329 0.94 37.12 31.33
C ASN A 329 1.46 35.81 31.95
N VAL A 330 1.11 34.66 31.41
CA VAL A 330 1.57 33.36 31.92
C VAL A 330 2.60 32.76 30.97
N SER A 331 3.80 32.49 31.49
CA SER A 331 4.83 31.79 30.75
C SER A 331 4.47 30.31 30.57
N LEU A 332 4.18 29.90 29.36
CA LEU A 332 3.91 28.49 29.03
C LEU A 332 5.10 27.59 29.42
N PHE A 333 6.34 28.04 29.17
CA PHE A 333 7.55 27.31 29.55
C PHE A 333 7.74 27.25 31.07
N GLY A 334 7.34 28.30 31.82
CA GLY A 334 7.32 28.30 33.28
C GLY A 334 6.34 27.25 33.82
N ALA A 335 5.11 27.26 33.32
CA ALA A 335 4.09 26.30 33.71
C ALA A 335 4.47 24.85 33.38
N LEU A 336 5.13 24.62 32.22
CA LEU A 336 5.66 23.31 31.84
C LEU A 336 6.80 22.87 32.79
N SER A 337 7.77 23.75 33.06
CA SER A 337 8.88 23.49 33.98
C SER A 337 8.39 23.10 35.38
N ASP A 338 7.42 23.84 35.90
CA ASP A 338 6.88 23.58 37.22
C ASP A 338 6.08 22.27 37.28
N HIS A 339 5.37 21.93 36.18
CA HIS A 339 4.71 20.65 36.07
C HIS A 339 5.68 19.47 36.02
N VAL A 340 6.77 19.59 35.25
CA VAL A 340 7.82 18.56 35.17
C VAL A 340 8.50 18.39 36.54
N LYS A 341 8.85 19.50 37.21
CA LYS A 341 9.44 19.42 38.54
C LYS A 341 8.52 18.71 39.55
N LYS A 342 7.22 18.97 39.48
CA LYS A 342 6.23 18.30 40.35
C LYS A 342 6.18 16.79 40.08
N LEU A 343 6.16 16.38 38.81
CA LEU A 343 6.15 14.95 38.43
C LEU A 343 7.45 14.21 38.82
N LEU A 344 8.59 14.92 38.90
CA LEU A 344 9.85 14.33 39.33
C LEU A 344 9.99 14.20 40.86
N GLN A 345 9.06 14.80 41.63
CA GLN A 345 9.03 14.73 43.10
C GLN A 345 8.00 13.69 43.60
N GLU A 346 7.08 13.26 42.77
CA GLU A 346 6.14 12.16 42.98
C GLU A 346 6.74 10.82 42.59
#